data_e5dbff1c2e6df6e6b632309f7f5d1f16
#
_entry.id   e5dbff1c2e6df6e6b632309f7f5d1f16
#
_cell.length_a   1.000
_cell.length_b   1.000
_cell.length_c   1.000
_cell.angle_alpha   90.00
_cell.angle_beta   90.00
_cell.angle_gamma   90.00
#
_symmetry.space_group_name_H-M   'P 1'
#
loop_
_entity.id
_entity.type
_entity.pdbx_description
1 polymer ?
#
loop_
_entity_poly.entity_id
_entity_poly.type
_entity_poly.pdbx_seq_one_letter_code
_entity_poly.pdbx_strand_id
1 'polypeptide(L)'
;MKKLIYSFLILLCVASTACNHNQTSSYVFATYNVRNANRGDSIAGNGWGQRYPYIALQAQFNGFDIFGTQEAKHYQLIDLKNAMPGYEFIGVGRDDGKLKGEFSAIFYRTDKFDVLEHGDFWLSTETDHPNKGWDAALPRICTWGKFRDKQTGFTFLFYNLHMDHIGVQARAESAKLILKKMKEFPTELPAILTGDFNVDQNNESYKLLDNSGIMRDAYQIAELRYAPNGTFSGFHPDRKTDSRIDHLFLTKEFSVKKYGILTDTYRSEATEKVEAEQNGNFPKEVNMKKYVARTPSDHFPVMIVVEVR
;
A
#
# COMPACT_ATOMS: atom_id res chain seq x y z
N MET A 1 33.87 65.02 45.71
CA MET A 1 32.90 64.01 46.04
C MET A 1 32.55 63.24 44.74
N LYS A 2 33.19 62.07 44.54
CA LYS A 2 32.98 61.22 43.35
C LYS A 2 31.89 60.19 43.66
N LYS A 3 30.79 60.23 42.94
CA LYS A 3 29.75 59.21 43.07
C LYS A 3 30.09 58.03 42.16
N LEU A 4 30.28 56.83 42.79
CA LEU A 4 30.47 55.56 42.14
C LEU A 4 29.10 55.04 41.75
N ILE A 5 28.85 54.81 40.44
CA ILE A 5 27.63 54.16 39.92
C ILE A 5 28.00 52.68 39.69
N TYR A 6 27.43 51.75 40.47
CA TYR A 6 27.52 50.31 40.25
C TYR A 6 26.43 49.91 39.28
N SER A 7 26.80 49.50 38.08
CA SER A 7 25.91 48.87 37.13
C SER A 7 25.84 47.35 37.45
N PHE A 8 24.68 46.93 37.91
CA PHE A 8 24.37 45.50 38.05
C PHE A 8 23.99 44.94 36.69
N LEU A 9 24.83 44.11 36.08
CA LEU A 9 24.51 43.30 34.91
C LEU A 9 23.77 42.05 35.39
N ILE A 10 22.46 41.99 35.16
CA ILE A 10 21.66 40.77 35.37
C ILE A 10 21.84 39.90 34.13
N LEU A 11 22.59 38.81 34.27
CA LEU A 11 22.74 37.76 33.26
C LEU A 11 21.50 36.88 33.30
N LEU A 12 20.55 37.09 32.36
CA LEU A 12 19.40 36.21 32.22
C LEU A 12 19.87 34.91 31.50
N CYS A 13 20.15 33.87 32.28
CA CYS A 13 20.29 32.52 31.72
C CYS A 13 18.91 32.01 31.30
N VAL A 14 18.61 32.13 30.01
CA VAL A 14 17.48 31.41 29.42
C VAL A 14 17.88 29.94 29.32
N ALA A 15 17.51 29.17 30.32
CA ALA A 15 17.54 27.71 30.20
C ALA A 15 16.50 27.27 29.19
N SER A 16 16.91 27.03 27.95
CA SER A 16 16.12 26.34 26.97
C SER A 16 15.98 24.89 27.45
N THR A 17 14.90 24.60 28.17
CA THR A 17 14.44 23.23 28.37
C THR A 17 14.03 22.69 27.01
N ALA A 18 14.94 21.95 26.37
CA ALA A 18 14.60 21.09 25.28
C ALA A 18 13.58 20.05 25.80
N CYS A 19 12.29 20.33 25.64
CA CYS A 19 11.29 19.31 25.76
C CYS A 19 11.58 18.27 24.65
N ASN A 20 12.28 17.20 25.03
CA ASN A 20 12.26 15.97 24.26
C ASN A 20 10.82 15.42 24.34
N HIS A 21 9.93 16.00 23.56
CA HIS A 21 8.72 15.29 23.19
C HIS A 21 9.19 14.10 22.33
N ASN A 22 9.03 12.88 22.85
CA ASN A 22 9.00 11.69 22.04
C ASN A 22 7.85 11.91 21.03
N GLN A 23 8.16 12.52 19.89
CA GLN A 23 7.18 12.84 18.88
C GLN A 23 6.79 11.51 18.22
N THR A 24 5.63 10.99 18.58
CA THR A 24 5.06 9.80 17.95
C THR A 24 4.75 10.16 16.51
N SER A 25 5.42 9.49 15.58
CA SER A 25 5.15 9.67 14.15
C SER A 25 4.03 8.74 13.72
N SER A 26 3.10 9.25 12.92
CA SER A 26 2.00 8.49 12.36
C SER A 26 2.13 8.41 10.85
N TYR A 27 1.90 7.21 10.32
CA TYR A 27 1.99 6.92 8.88
C TYR A 27 0.76 6.15 8.40
N VAL A 28 0.38 6.41 7.16
CA VAL A 28 -0.66 5.66 6.45
C VAL A 28 0.01 4.82 5.38
N PHE A 29 0.03 3.51 5.56
CA PHE A 29 0.55 2.56 4.59
C PHE A 29 -0.57 1.75 3.96
N ALA A 30 -0.40 1.34 2.71
CA ALA A 30 -1.40 0.55 2.01
C ALA A 30 -0.79 -0.47 1.04
N THR A 31 -1.62 -1.42 0.62
CA THR A 31 -1.40 -2.27 -0.54
C THR A 31 -2.62 -2.21 -1.45
N TYR A 32 -2.41 -2.16 -2.75
CA TYR A 32 -3.48 -2.06 -3.72
C TYR A 32 -3.13 -2.77 -5.03
N ASN A 33 -3.65 -3.97 -5.24
CA ASN A 33 -3.65 -4.56 -6.57
C ASN A 33 -4.58 -3.73 -7.47
N VAL A 34 -4.01 -3.02 -8.43
CA VAL A 34 -4.73 -2.06 -9.29
C VAL A 34 -5.27 -2.69 -10.57
N ARG A 35 -5.09 -3.99 -10.72
CA ARG A 35 -5.45 -4.78 -11.90
C ARG A 35 -4.81 -4.28 -13.19
N ASN A 36 -4.13 -5.16 -13.92
CA ASN A 36 -3.56 -4.80 -15.21
C ASN A 36 -4.64 -4.40 -16.22
N ALA A 37 -4.29 -3.49 -17.10
CA ALA A 37 -5.19 -3.10 -18.18
C ALA A 37 -5.21 -4.18 -19.27
N ASN A 38 -6.39 -4.69 -19.53
CA ASN A 38 -6.62 -5.70 -20.54
C ASN A 38 -7.94 -5.45 -21.32
N ARG A 39 -8.06 -6.09 -22.48
CA ARG A 39 -9.21 -5.90 -23.36
C ARG A 39 -10.52 -6.46 -22.77
N GLY A 40 -10.45 -7.57 -22.05
CA GLY A 40 -11.64 -8.20 -21.47
C GLY A 40 -12.31 -7.28 -20.45
N ASP A 41 -11.53 -6.72 -19.53
CA ASP A 41 -12.03 -5.77 -18.53
C ASP A 41 -12.60 -4.50 -19.19
N SER A 42 -11.96 -4.02 -20.29
CA SER A 42 -12.45 -2.84 -21.03
C SER A 42 -13.80 -3.09 -21.68
N ILE A 43 -14.01 -4.27 -22.26
CA ILE A 43 -15.31 -4.67 -22.85
C ILE A 43 -16.38 -4.79 -21.76
N ALA A 44 -16.04 -5.29 -20.59
CA ALA A 44 -16.93 -5.39 -19.42
C ALA A 44 -17.23 -4.04 -18.75
N GLY A 45 -16.67 -2.92 -19.26
CA GLY A 45 -16.87 -1.57 -18.71
C GLY A 45 -15.97 -1.26 -17.50
N ASN A 46 -14.93 -2.09 -17.27
CA ASN A 46 -13.92 -1.91 -16.22
C ASN A 46 -12.56 -1.49 -16.82
N GLY A 47 -12.59 -0.71 -17.90
CA GLY A 47 -11.39 -0.24 -18.60
C GLY A 47 -10.51 0.64 -17.69
N TRP A 48 -9.19 0.57 -17.91
CA TRP A 48 -8.21 1.31 -17.13
C TRP A 48 -8.49 2.83 -17.05
N GLY A 49 -8.79 3.44 -18.19
CA GLY A 49 -9.09 4.88 -18.27
C GLY A 49 -10.29 5.32 -17.41
N GLN A 50 -11.24 4.40 -17.13
CA GLN A 50 -12.37 4.66 -16.25
C GLN A 50 -11.99 4.49 -14.76
N ARG A 51 -11.05 3.60 -14.44
CA ARG A 51 -10.73 3.16 -13.09
C ARG A 51 -9.63 3.98 -12.42
N TYR A 52 -8.54 4.32 -13.16
CA TYR A 52 -7.35 4.93 -12.55
C TYR A 52 -7.62 6.27 -11.84
N PRO A 53 -8.55 7.14 -12.28
CA PRO A 53 -8.82 8.37 -11.55
C PRO A 53 -9.36 8.10 -10.15
N TYR A 54 -10.19 7.05 -9.99
CA TYR A 54 -10.73 6.68 -8.68
C TYR A 54 -9.69 6.00 -7.80
N ILE A 55 -8.77 5.22 -8.37
CA ILE A 55 -7.62 4.66 -7.65
C ILE A 55 -6.75 5.79 -7.08
N ALA A 56 -6.42 6.77 -7.93
CA ALA A 56 -5.64 7.93 -7.53
C ALA A 56 -6.34 8.78 -6.47
N LEU A 57 -7.64 9.02 -6.62
CA LEU A 57 -8.45 9.74 -5.64
C LEU A 57 -8.54 9.00 -4.30
N GLN A 58 -8.71 7.67 -4.31
CA GLN A 58 -8.71 6.86 -3.09
C GLN A 58 -7.39 6.98 -2.33
N ALA A 59 -6.25 6.89 -3.03
CA ALA A 59 -4.94 7.02 -2.41
C ALA A 59 -4.74 8.41 -1.78
N GLN A 60 -5.09 9.47 -2.50
CA GLN A 60 -4.96 10.84 -2.02
C GLN A 60 -5.93 11.17 -0.88
N PHE A 61 -7.20 10.80 -1.02
CA PHE A 61 -8.23 11.10 -0.02
C PHE A 61 -7.98 10.39 1.31
N ASN A 62 -7.52 9.14 1.27
CA ASN A 62 -7.15 8.39 2.45
C ASN A 62 -5.74 8.71 2.95
N GLY A 63 -5.01 9.59 2.28
CA GLY A 63 -3.70 10.08 2.70
C GLY A 63 -2.62 8.98 2.72
N PHE A 64 -2.59 8.09 1.74
CA PHE A 64 -1.56 7.05 1.67
C PHE A 64 -0.18 7.71 1.61
N ASP A 65 0.65 7.44 2.59
CA ASP A 65 2.01 7.97 2.65
C ASP A 65 2.96 7.14 1.77
N ILE A 66 2.89 5.81 1.88
CA ILE A 66 3.57 4.85 1.03
C ILE A 66 2.60 3.69 0.76
N PHE A 67 2.52 3.23 -0.47
CA PHE A 67 1.70 2.07 -0.80
C PHE A 67 2.29 1.22 -1.91
N GLY A 68 2.15 -0.09 -1.76
CA GLY A 68 2.49 -1.07 -2.79
C GLY A 68 1.38 -1.21 -3.82
N THR A 69 1.73 -1.30 -5.12
CA THR A 69 0.79 -1.66 -6.18
C THR A 69 1.20 -2.96 -6.83
N GLN A 70 0.23 -3.75 -7.29
CA GLN A 70 0.45 -4.99 -8.03
C GLN A 70 -0.29 -4.94 -9.36
N GLU A 71 0.15 -5.73 -10.33
CA GLU A 71 -0.35 -5.88 -11.70
C GLU A 71 -0.17 -4.67 -12.63
N ALA A 72 0.18 -3.51 -12.14
CA ALA A 72 0.34 -2.34 -13.00
C ALA A 72 1.42 -2.57 -14.05
N LYS A 73 1.13 -2.22 -15.31
CA LYS A 73 2.14 -2.04 -16.37
C LYS A 73 2.75 -0.65 -16.26
N HIS A 74 3.93 -0.44 -16.83
CA HIS A 74 4.65 0.82 -16.73
C HIS A 74 3.77 2.05 -17.04
N TYR A 75 3.02 2.05 -18.14
CA TYR A 75 2.17 3.19 -18.50
C TYR A 75 1.04 3.44 -17.48
N GLN A 76 0.51 2.39 -16.82
CA GLN A 76 -0.48 2.54 -15.75
C GLN A 76 0.13 3.24 -14.52
N LEU A 77 1.39 2.95 -14.19
CA LEU A 77 2.11 3.66 -13.13
C LEU A 77 2.33 5.13 -13.48
N ILE A 78 2.63 5.44 -14.75
CA ILE A 78 2.75 6.83 -15.22
C ILE A 78 1.40 7.56 -15.13
N ASP A 79 0.29 6.93 -15.52
CA ASP A 79 -1.04 7.51 -15.39
C ASP A 79 -1.38 7.82 -13.91
N LEU A 80 -1.11 6.87 -13.00
CA LEU A 80 -1.30 7.09 -11.56
C LEU A 80 -0.41 8.20 -11.02
N LYS A 81 0.88 8.20 -11.36
CA LYS A 81 1.82 9.27 -10.96
C LYS A 81 1.32 10.64 -11.41
N ASN A 82 0.90 10.76 -12.66
CA ASN A 82 0.39 12.02 -13.21
C ASN A 82 -0.92 12.48 -12.52
N ALA A 83 -1.75 11.53 -12.08
CA ALA A 83 -2.98 11.81 -11.35
C ALA A 83 -2.76 12.12 -9.85
N MET A 84 -1.57 11.84 -9.31
CA MET A 84 -1.22 12.04 -7.90
C MET A 84 0.01 12.97 -7.77
N PRO A 85 -0.15 14.29 -7.93
CA PRO A 85 0.96 15.23 -7.73
C PRO A 85 1.60 15.06 -6.34
N GLY A 86 2.95 15.03 -6.29
CA GLY A 86 3.69 14.81 -5.05
C GLY A 86 3.99 13.35 -4.74
N TYR A 87 3.57 12.40 -5.60
CA TYR A 87 3.99 11.01 -5.51
C TYR A 87 5.00 10.65 -6.59
N GLU A 88 5.94 9.80 -6.22
CA GLU A 88 6.86 9.07 -7.09
C GLU A 88 6.73 7.58 -6.82
N PHE A 89 7.31 6.76 -7.69
CA PHE A 89 7.37 5.31 -7.47
C PHE A 89 8.75 4.73 -7.76
N ILE A 90 9.03 3.58 -7.14
CA ILE A 90 10.17 2.70 -7.40
C ILE A 90 9.69 1.33 -7.84
N GLY A 91 10.54 0.59 -8.55
CA GLY A 91 10.29 -0.76 -9.04
C GLY A 91 10.57 -0.91 -10.52
N VAL A 92 10.64 -2.16 -10.96
CA VAL A 92 10.90 -2.54 -12.36
C VAL A 92 9.88 -3.57 -12.86
N GLY A 93 9.78 -3.71 -14.17
CA GLY A 93 8.94 -4.73 -14.79
C GLY A 93 9.50 -6.13 -14.61
N ARG A 94 8.67 -7.07 -14.17
CA ARG A 94 9.06 -8.43 -13.82
C ARG A 94 9.61 -9.26 -14.97
N ASP A 95 9.32 -8.88 -16.24
CA ASP A 95 9.68 -9.70 -17.42
C ASP A 95 11.07 -9.36 -17.99
N ASP A 96 11.61 -8.16 -17.72
CA ASP A 96 12.93 -7.75 -18.23
C ASP A 96 13.80 -7.00 -17.23
N GLY A 97 13.29 -6.78 -16.01
CA GLY A 97 13.98 -5.97 -15.00
C GLY A 97 14.07 -4.49 -15.39
N LYS A 98 13.20 -4.02 -16.29
CA LYS A 98 13.14 -2.63 -16.77
C LYS A 98 11.71 -2.16 -16.88
N LEU A 99 11.10 -2.24 -18.07
CA LEU A 99 9.77 -1.68 -18.33
C LEU A 99 8.72 -2.72 -18.76
N LYS A 100 9.11 -3.98 -19.01
CA LYS A 100 8.19 -5.01 -19.51
C LYS A 100 7.58 -5.82 -18.38
N GLY A 101 6.34 -6.22 -18.59
CA GLY A 101 5.56 -7.00 -17.63
C GLY A 101 4.86 -6.15 -16.61
N GLU A 102 4.35 -6.81 -15.60
CA GLU A 102 3.72 -6.17 -14.47
C GLU A 102 4.77 -5.79 -13.42
N PHE A 103 4.47 -4.74 -12.68
CA PHE A 103 5.29 -4.22 -11.59
C PHE A 103 4.67 -4.60 -10.24
N SER A 104 5.54 -4.76 -9.25
CA SER A 104 5.18 -4.67 -7.84
C SER A 104 5.73 -3.34 -7.31
N ALA A 105 5.22 -2.22 -7.83
CA ALA A 105 5.78 -0.90 -7.57
C ALA A 105 5.41 -0.38 -6.18
N ILE A 106 6.26 0.50 -5.63
CA ILE A 106 6.02 1.20 -4.37
C ILE A 106 5.89 2.69 -4.66
N PHE A 107 4.69 3.25 -4.47
CA PHE A 107 4.44 4.68 -4.50
C PHE A 107 4.71 5.30 -3.14
N TYR A 108 5.25 6.53 -3.12
CA TYR A 108 5.55 7.26 -1.89
C TYR A 108 5.42 8.77 -2.08
N ARG A 109 5.10 9.46 -1.01
CA ARG A 109 5.05 10.94 -0.96
C ARG A 109 6.45 11.52 -0.92
N THR A 110 6.79 12.33 -1.92
CA THR A 110 8.12 12.94 -2.06
C THR A 110 8.36 14.09 -1.09
N ASP A 111 7.29 14.73 -0.61
CA ASP A 111 7.38 15.77 0.43
C ASP A 111 7.69 15.20 1.81
N LYS A 112 7.36 13.92 2.05
CA LYS A 112 7.48 13.27 3.35
C LYS A 112 8.71 12.35 3.45
N PHE A 113 9.10 11.68 2.37
CA PHE A 113 10.14 10.67 2.41
C PHE A 113 11.29 10.91 1.42
N ASP A 114 12.50 10.55 1.86
CA ASP A 114 13.64 10.26 1.00
C ASP A 114 13.72 8.76 0.78
N VAL A 115 14.00 8.33 -0.45
CA VAL A 115 14.43 6.95 -0.77
C VAL A 115 15.95 6.92 -0.67
N LEU A 116 16.48 6.26 0.34
CA LEU A 116 17.93 6.16 0.57
C LEU A 116 18.57 5.06 -0.27
N GLU A 117 17.83 3.97 -0.45
CA GLU A 117 18.28 2.78 -1.17
C GLU A 117 17.03 2.03 -1.66
N HIS A 118 17.09 1.39 -2.80
CA HIS A 118 16.02 0.54 -3.30
C HIS A 118 16.55 -0.54 -4.22
N GLY A 119 15.73 -1.56 -4.45
CA GLY A 119 16.07 -2.64 -5.36
C GLY A 119 14.87 -3.56 -5.60
N ASP A 120 15.15 -4.54 -6.46
CA ASP A 120 14.19 -5.54 -6.86
C ASP A 120 14.84 -6.91 -6.81
N PHE A 121 14.06 -7.95 -6.53
CA PHE A 121 14.53 -9.33 -6.64
C PHE A 121 13.39 -10.25 -7.05
N TRP A 122 13.71 -11.28 -7.84
CA TRP A 122 12.74 -12.26 -8.29
C TRP A 122 12.46 -13.29 -7.20
N LEU A 123 11.19 -13.67 -7.10
CA LEU A 123 10.73 -14.71 -6.17
C LEU A 123 11.04 -16.09 -6.77
N SER A 124 12.31 -16.43 -6.75
CA SER A 124 12.86 -17.69 -7.28
C SER A 124 14.15 -18.07 -6.58
N THR A 125 14.78 -19.18 -6.99
CA THR A 125 16.10 -19.59 -6.53
C THR A 125 17.21 -18.65 -7.04
N GLU A 126 17.00 -18.00 -8.19
CA GLU A 126 17.88 -17.01 -8.78
C GLU A 126 17.20 -15.64 -8.70
N THR A 127 17.68 -14.79 -7.79
CA THR A 127 16.95 -13.59 -7.38
C THR A 127 17.33 -12.31 -8.14
N ASP A 128 18.34 -12.35 -8.99
CA ASP A 128 18.98 -11.18 -9.61
C ASP A 128 18.53 -10.89 -11.05
N HIS A 129 17.74 -11.77 -11.65
CA HIS A 129 17.23 -11.61 -13.01
C HIS A 129 15.84 -12.23 -13.22
N PRO A 130 15.13 -11.84 -14.32
CA PRO A 130 13.81 -12.36 -14.63
C PRO A 130 13.81 -13.87 -14.86
N ASN A 131 13.10 -14.60 -14.01
CA ASN A 131 12.88 -16.03 -14.13
C ASN A 131 11.67 -16.48 -13.34
N LYS A 132 11.25 -17.73 -13.52
CA LYS A 132 10.15 -18.34 -12.76
C LYS A 132 10.74 -19.14 -11.60
N GLY A 133 10.21 -18.90 -10.40
CA GLY A 133 10.55 -19.67 -9.22
C GLY A 133 9.70 -20.94 -9.08
N TRP A 134 10.33 -22.07 -8.79
CA TRP A 134 9.68 -23.34 -8.47
C TRP A 134 8.59 -23.73 -9.48
N ASP A 135 7.34 -23.90 -9.01
CA ASP A 135 6.15 -24.21 -9.82
C ASP A 135 5.35 -22.97 -10.26
N ALA A 136 5.96 -21.77 -10.23
CA ALA A 136 5.29 -20.54 -10.60
C ALA A 136 4.85 -20.54 -12.08
N ALA A 137 3.64 -20.07 -12.35
CA ALA A 137 3.14 -19.88 -13.70
C ALA A 137 3.85 -18.72 -14.43
N LEU A 138 4.24 -17.68 -13.69
CA LEU A 138 4.84 -16.45 -14.22
C LEU A 138 6.03 -16.02 -13.36
N PRO A 139 6.98 -15.22 -13.90
CA PRO A 139 7.97 -14.53 -13.09
C PRO A 139 7.26 -13.67 -12.03
N ARG A 140 7.76 -13.72 -10.81
CA ARG A 140 7.26 -12.92 -9.68
C ARG A 140 8.40 -12.12 -9.07
N ILE A 141 8.09 -10.91 -8.64
CA ILE A 141 9.09 -9.94 -8.20
C ILE A 141 8.66 -9.31 -6.87
N CYS A 142 9.65 -8.98 -6.06
CA CYS A 142 9.51 -8.13 -4.89
C CYS A 142 10.35 -6.87 -5.09
N THR A 143 9.73 -5.71 -4.99
CA THR A 143 10.40 -4.41 -4.91
C THR A 143 10.56 -4.04 -3.45
N TRP A 144 11.69 -3.42 -3.10
CA TRP A 144 11.91 -2.89 -1.77
C TRP A 144 12.55 -1.50 -1.81
N GLY A 145 12.30 -0.73 -0.77
CA GLY A 145 12.93 0.57 -0.57
C GLY A 145 13.27 0.81 0.90
N LYS A 146 14.39 1.49 1.14
CA LYS A 146 14.78 2.05 2.43
C LYS A 146 14.38 3.51 2.45
N PHE A 147 13.37 3.81 3.23
CA PHE A 147 12.78 5.12 3.34
C PHE A 147 13.24 5.83 4.61
N ARG A 148 13.42 7.14 4.53
CA ARG A 148 13.66 8.02 5.67
C ARG A 148 12.61 9.12 5.70
N ASP A 149 11.89 9.24 6.78
CA ASP A 149 11.03 10.38 7.06
C ASP A 149 11.88 11.65 7.20
N LYS A 150 11.57 12.67 6.38
CA LYS A 150 12.35 13.93 6.30
C LYS A 150 12.24 14.77 7.57
N GLN A 151 11.12 14.64 8.29
CA GLN A 151 10.86 15.42 9.49
C GLN A 151 11.50 14.81 10.74
N THR A 152 11.40 13.49 10.89
CA THR A 152 11.80 12.79 12.11
C THR A 152 13.13 12.05 12.00
N GLY A 153 13.57 11.78 10.75
CA GLY A 153 14.73 10.93 10.47
C GLY A 153 14.46 9.43 10.64
N PHE A 154 13.24 9.03 11.04
CA PHE A 154 12.88 7.63 11.17
C PHE A 154 13.12 6.89 9.86
N THR A 155 13.86 5.78 9.94
CA THR A 155 14.29 5.01 8.77
C THR A 155 13.76 3.59 8.87
N PHE A 156 13.20 3.09 7.79
CA PHE A 156 12.56 1.77 7.73
C PHE A 156 12.63 1.18 6.31
N LEU A 157 12.33 -0.11 6.21
CA LEU A 157 12.23 -0.85 4.96
C LEU A 157 10.76 -1.05 4.59
N PHE A 158 10.45 -0.88 3.32
CA PHE A 158 9.15 -1.19 2.77
C PHE A 158 9.31 -2.14 1.60
N TYR A 159 8.66 -3.31 1.68
CA TYR A 159 8.65 -4.35 0.67
C TYR A 159 7.28 -4.46 0.03
N ASN A 160 7.22 -4.69 -1.27
CA ASN A 160 5.98 -4.95 -1.99
C ASN A 160 6.17 -6.10 -2.99
N LEU A 161 5.26 -7.05 -2.95
CA LEU A 161 5.32 -8.25 -3.80
C LEU A 161 3.97 -8.59 -4.45
N HIS A 162 4.03 -9.48 -5.42
CA HIS A 162 2.87 -10.20 -5.95
C HIS A 162 3.25 -11.66 -6.13
N MET A 163 2.73 -12.53 -5.25
CA MET A 163 3.02 -13.98 -5.29
C MET A 163 2.29 -14.67 -6.45
N ASP A 164 2.72 -15.89 -6.78
CA ASP A 164 2.12 -16.62 -7.89
C ASP A 164 0.71 -17.12 -7.55
N HIS A 165 -0.20 -16.99 -8.52
CA HIS A 165 -1.61 -17.32 -8.34
C HIS A 165 -1.90 -18.83 -8.49
N ILE A 166 -0.97 -19.62 -9.05
CA ILE A 166 -1.11 -21.07 -9.28
C ILE A 166 -0.13 -21.85 -8.41
N GLY A 167 1.16 -21.51 -8.45
CA GLY A 167 2.24 -22.28 -7.86
C GLY A 167 2.16 -22.33 -6.33
N VAL A 168 1.81 -23.49 -5.78
CA VAL A 168 1.71 -23.69 -4.31
C VAL A 168 3.09 -23.67 -3.68
N GLN A 169 4.06 -24.39 -4.26
CA GLN A 169 5.44 -24.39 -3.81
C GLN A 169 6.05 -23.00 -3.95
N ALA A 170 5.81 -22.32 -5.07
CA ALA A 170 6.31 -20.97 -5.32
C ALA A 170 5.88 -19.98 -4.24
N ARG A 171 4.62 -20.03 -3.77
CA ARG A 171 4.16 -19.17 -2.67
C ARG A 171 4.84 -19.48 -1.34
N ALA A 172 4.95 -20.75 -0.99
CA ALA A 172 5.60 -21.15 0.25
C ALA A 172 7.10 -20.77 0.28
N GLU A 173 7.80 -21.03 -0.81
CA GLU A 173 9.22 -20.71 -0.91
C GLU A 173 9.46 -19.19 -1.03
N SER A 174 8.54 -18.45 -1.68
CA SER A 174 8.56 -16.98 -1.69
C SER A 174 8.46 -16.41 -0.27
N ALA A 175 7.56 -16.94 0.57
CA ALA A 175 7.45 -16.50 1.96
C ALA A 175 8.76 -16.72 2.73
N LYS A 176 9.42 -17.88 2.57
CA LYS A 176 10.73 -18.16 3.18
C LYS A 176 11.82 -17.25 2.64
N LEU A 177 11.84 -17.00 1.32
CA LEU A 177 12.82 -16.13 0.67
C LEU A 177 12.72 -14.69 1.19
N ILE A 178 11.51 -14.15 1.33
CA ILE A 178 11.28 -12.81 1.90
C ILE A 178 11.87 -12.71 3.31
N LEU A 179 11.56 -13.66 4.18
CA LEU A 179 12.10 -13.69 5.55
C LEU A 179 13.64 -13.80 5.56
N LYS A 180 14.22 -14.55 4.61
CA LYS A 180 15.66 -14.65 4.44
C LYS A 180 16.25 -13.30 4.01
N LYS A 181 15.67 -12.64 2.99
CA LYS A 181 16.13 -11.33 2.48
C LYS A 181 16.07 -10.25 3.55
N MET A 182 15.03 -10.26 4.39
CA MET A 182 14.93 -9.33 5.51
C MET A 182 16.03 -9.53 6.56
N LYS A 183 16.39 -10.79 6.86
CA LYS A 183 17.48 -11.11 7.79
C LYS A 183 18.87 -10.79 7.21
N GLU A 184 19.04 -10.89 5.90
CA GLU A 184 20.28 -10.57 5.20
C GLU A 184 20.55 -9.06 5.08
N PHE A 185 19.56 -8.22 5.38
CA PHE A 185 19.76 -6.78 5.34
C PHE A 185 20.79 -6.36 6.41
N PRO A 186 21.81 -5.54 6.05
CA PRO A 186 22.98 -5.28 6.91
C PRO A 186 22.67 -4.61 8.25
N THR A 187 21.50 -4.01 8.37
CA THR A 187 21.05 -3.33 9.61
C THR A 187 19.66 -3.80 9.98
N GLU A 188 19.44 -4.06 11.27
CA GLU A 188 18.10 -4.32 11.78
C GLU A 188 17.29 -3.02 11.72
N LEU A 189 16.49 -2.86 10.67
CA LEU A 189 15.57 -1.76 10.50
C LEU A 189 14.13 -2.26 10.65
N PRO A 190 13.24 -1.41 11.19
CA PRO A 190 11.82 -1.67 11.11
C PRO A 190 11.40 -1.95 9.67
N ALA A 191 10.53 -2.91 9.44
CA ALA A 191 10.14 -3.32 8.11
C ALA A 191 8.64 -3.52 7.97
N ILE A 192 8.13 -3.20 6.78
CA ILE A 192 6.75 -3.43 6.35
C ILE A 192 6.81 -4.26 5.07
N LEU A 193 5.97 -5.28 5.01
CA LEU A 193 5.78 -6.13 3.84
C LEU A 193 4.34 -6.02 3.38
N THR A 194 4.15 -5.64 2.12
CA THR A 194 2.84 -5.48 1.50
C THR A 194 2.75 -6.33 0.23
N GLY A 195 1.54 -6.60 -0.22
CA GLY A 195 1.36 -7.25 -1.51
C GLY A 195 0.05 -7.99 -1.65
N ASP A 196 -0.12 -8.50 -2.87
CA ASP A 196 -1.06 -9.58 -3.19
C ASP A 196 -0.33 -10.91 -3.04
N PHE A 197 -0.69 -11.66 -2.03
CA PHE A 197 -0.05 -12.94 -1.70
C PHE A 197 -0.72 -14.12 -2.42
N ASN A 198 -1.87 -13.90 -3.07
CA ASN A 198 -2.68 -14.94 -3.70
C ASN A 198 -3.00 -16.12 -2.77
N VAL A 199 -2.97 -15.89 -1.47
CA VAL A 199 -3.38 -16.80 -0.40
C VAL A 199 -4.10 -16.03 0.70
N ASP A 200 -5.11 -16.66 1.28
CA ASP A 200 -5.83 -16.08 2.39
C ASP A 200 -5.16 -16.39 3.75
N GLN A 201 -5.72 -15.84 4.81
CA GLN A 201 -5.26 -15.97 6.20
C GLN A 201 -5.24 -17.40 6.74
N ASN A 202 -5.83 -18.37 6.05
CA ASN A 202 -5.89 -19.77 6.47
C ASN A 202 -4.78 -20.60 5.84
N ASN A 203 -4.10 -20.07 4.82
CA ASN A 203 -3.10 -20.79 4.03
C ASN A 203 -1.76 -20.92 4.77
N GLU A 204 -1.04 -22.03 4.51
CA GLU A 204 0.25 -22.30 5.15
C GLU A 204 1.32 -21.28 4.78
N SER A 205 1.31 -20.74 3.55
CA SER A 205 2.25 -19.70 3.13
C SER A 205 2.06 -18.40 3.90
N TYR A 206 0.82 -18.03 4.23
CA TYR A 206 0.52 -16.91 5.13
C TYR A 206 1.05 -17.20 6.55
N LYS A 207 0.79 -18.41 7.07
CA LYS A 207 1.24 -18.81 8.42
C LYS A 207 2.76 -18.82 8.56
N LEU A 208 3.52 -19.10 7.48
CA LEU A 208 4.98 -19.00 7.49
C LEU A 208 5.46 -17.58 7.84
N LEU A 209 4.75 -16.54 7.37
CA LEU A 209 5.06 -15.15 7.68
C LEU A 209 4.58 -14.76 9.07
N ASP A 210 3.33 -15.04 9.39
CA ASP A 210 2.70 -14.64 10.65
C ASP A 210 3.33 -15.33 11.89
N ASN A 211 3.72 -16.59 11.75
CA ASN A 211 4.40 -17.35 12.80
C ASN A 211 5.93 -17.22 12.79
N SER A 212 6.48 -16.35 11.95
CA SER A 212 7.94 -16.22 11.79
C SER A 212 8.68 -15.66 13.00
N GLY A 213 7.96 -15.00 13.92
CA GLY A 213 8.54 -14.24 15.02
C GLY A 213 9.18 -12.91 14.57
N ILE A 214 9.20 -12.62 13.26
CA ILE A 214 9.74 -11.39 12.65
C ILE A 214 8.60 -10.45 12.27
N MET A 215 7.60 -10.97 11.57
CA MET A 215 6.46 -10.26 11.04
C MET A 215 5.19 -10.56 11.81
N ARG A 216 4.28 -9.59 11.85
CA ARG A 216 2.95 -9.71 12.48
C ARG A 216 1.91 -9.18 11.49
N ASP A 217 0.82 -9.89 11.28
CA ASP A 217 -0.27 -9.42 10.43
C ASP A 217 -0.93 -8.16 11.03
N ALA A 218 -0.96 -7.09 10.25
CA ALA A 218 -1.57 -5.82 10.63
C ALA A 218 -3.05 -5.98 11.04
N TYR A 219 -3.78 -6.90 10.39
CA TYR A 219 -5.17 -7.17 10.73
C TYR A 219 -5.31 -7.69 12.17
N GLN A 220 -4.42 -8.59 12.58
CA GLN A 220 -4.51 -9.22 13.90
C GLN A 220 -4.18 -8.26 15.03
N ILE A 221 -3.18 -7.39 14.81
CA ILE A 221 -2.65 -6.49 15.84
C ILE A 221 -3.30 -5.10 15.86
N ALA A 222 -4.21 -4.80 14.91
CA ALA A 222 -4.87 -3.50 14.83
C ALA A 222 -5.79 -3.25 16.03
N GLU A 223 -5.70 -2.04 16.61
CA GLU A 223 -6.60 -1.59 17.68
C GLU A 223 -8.03 -1.41 17.18
N LEU A 224 -8.19 -0.85 15.97
CA LEU A 224 -9.49 -0.66 15.31
C LEU A 224 -9.46 -1.26 13.90
N ARG A 225 -10.47 -2.06 13.56
CA ARG A 225 -10.63 -2.69 12.24
C ARG A 225 -11.95 -2.28 11.60
N TYR A 226 -11.86 -1.85 10.33
CA TYR A 226 -13.01 -1.69 9.45
C TYR A 226 -12.76 -2.51 8.19
N ALA A 227 -13.24 -3.76 8.19
CA ALA A 227 -13.04 -4.73 7.14
C ALA A 227 -14.37 -5.43 6.81
N PRO A 228 -15.29 -4.73 6.12
CA PRO A 228 -16.63 -5.25 5.84
C PRO A 228 -16.64 -6.37 4.82
N ASN A 229 -15.55 -6.55 4.07
CA ASN A 229 -15.32 -7.56 3.04
C ASN A 229 -13.90 -8.11 3.14
N GLY A 230 -13.62 -9.24 2.47
CA GLY A 230 -12.26 -9.61 2.10
C GLY A 230 -11.69 -8.68 1.03
N THR A 231 -10.51 -8.99 0.49
CA THR A 231 -9.77 -8.04 -0.35
C THR A 231 -10.03 -8.20 -1.85
N PHE A 232 -10.66 -9.30 -2.30
CA PHE A 232 -10.95 -9.56 -3.71
C PHE A 232 -12.44 -9.42 -4.02
N SER A 233 -12.79 -8.59 -5.00
CA SER A 233 -14.17 -8.36 -5.46
C SER A 233 -14.49 -8.98 -6.81
N GLY A 234 -13.47 -9.23 -7.65
CA GLY A 234 -13.65 -9.68 -9.04
C GLY A 234 -14.50 -8.70 -9.87
N PHE A 235 -14.46 -7.40 -9.57
CA PHE A 235 -15.34 -6.36 -10.12
C PHE A 235 -16.83 -6.52 -9.78
N HIS A 236 -17.18 -7.27 -8.73
CA HIS A 236 -18.55 -7.46 -8.28
C HIS A 236 -18.79 -6.68 -6.96
N PRO A 237 -19.30 -5.46 -7.02
CA PRO A 237 -19.49 -4.60 -5.82
C PRO A 237 -20.56 -5.13 -4.86
N ASP A 238 -21.39 -6.06 -5.32
CA ASP A 238 -22.51 -6.70 -4.61
C ASP A 238 -22.12 -8.03 -3.95
N ARG A 239 -20.85 -8.47 -4.09
CA ARG A 239 -20.39 -9.74 -3.52
C ARG A 239 -19.51 -9.54 -2.29
N LYS A 240 -19.57 -10.51 -1.40
CA LYS A 240 -18.76 -10.57 -0.20
C LYS A 240 -17.94 -11.86 -0.14
N THR A 241 -16.71 -11.74 0.31
CA THR A 241 -15.84 -12.84 0.74
C THR A 241 -15.24 -12.54 2.10
N ASP A 242 -14.82 -13.55 2.84
CA ASP A 242 -14.06 -13.38 4.07
C ASP A 242 -12.55 -13.59 3.85
N SER A 243 -12.15 -14.00 2.62
CA SER A 243 -10.75 -14.21 2.26
C SER A 243 -10.03 -12.88 2.03
N ARG A 244 -8.95 -12.67 2.78
CA ARG A 244 -8.00 -11.56 2.57
C ARG A 244 -6.78 -12.14 1.85
N ILE A 245 -6.54 -11.77 0.61
CA ILE A 245 -5.37 -12.22 -0.17
C ILE A 245 -4.33 -11.10 -0.34
N ASP A 246 -4.70 -9.87 -0.01
CA ASP A 246 -3.82 -8.73 0.09
C ASP A 246 -3.51 -8.47 1.56
N HIS A 247 -2.24 -8.45 1.92
CA HIS A 247 -1.81 -8.38 3.32
C HIS A 247 -0.78 -7.28 3.55
N LEU A 248 -0.75 -6.80 4.82
CA LEU A 248 0.33 -5.99 5.36
C LEU A 248 0.87 -6.66 6.62
N PHE A 249 2.15 -6.96 6.61
CA PHE A 249 2.89 -7.46 7.75
C PHE A 249 3.91 -6.44 8.22
N LEU A 250 4.14 -6.37 9.53
CA LEU A 250 5.05 -5.40 10.12
C LEU A 250 5.92 -6.03 11.20
N THR A 251 7.11 -5.49 11.37
CA THR A 251 7.96 -5.78 12.53
C THR A 251 7.42 -5.14 13.81
N LYS A 252 8.00 -5.47 14.95
CA LYS A 252 7.48 -5.11 16.29
C LYS A 252 7.48 -3.62 16.63
N GLU A 253 8.23 -2.81 15.90
CA GLU A 253 8.42 -1.37 16.14
C GLU A 253 7.19 -0.55 15.80
N PHE A 254 6.27 -1.12 14.99
CA PHE A 254 5.04 -0.46 14.58
C PHE A 254 3.86 -0.85 15.46
N SER A 255 3.07 0.14 15.88
CA SER A 255 1.76 -0.03 16.51
C SER A 255 0.67 0.27 15.49
N VAL A 256 -0.18 -0.71 15.19
CA VAL A 256 -1.27 -0.54 14.19
C VAL A 256 -2.49 0.03 14.90
N LYS A 257 -2.80 1.30 14.65
CA LYS A 257 -3.96 2.00 15.21
C LYS A 257 -5.24 1.69 14.47
N LYS A 258 -5.17 1.63 13.14
CA LYS A 258 -6.34 1.34 12.29
C LYS A 258 -5.94 0.38 11.19
N TYR A 259 -6.86 -0.50 10.85
CA TYR A 259 -6.82 -1.36 9.67
C TYR A 259 -8.13 -1.21 8.91
N GLY A 260 -8.06 -0.97 7.62
CA GLY A 260 -9.23 -0.82 6.77
C GLY A 260 -9.12 -1.56 5.45
N ILE A 261 -10.20 -2.21 5.02
CA ILE A 261 -10.39 -2.65 3.63
C ILE A 261 -11.39 -1.67 3.01
N LEU A 262 -10.94 -0.90 2.03
CA LEU A 262 -11.71 0.20 1.45
C LEU A 262 -12.58 -0.34 0.31
N THR A 263 -13.86 -0.51 0.57
CA THR A 263 -14.83 -1.10 -0.36
C THR A 263 -15.59 -0.06 -1.17
N ASP A 264 -14.97 1.09 -1.43
CA ASP A 264 -15.59 2.19 -2.16
C ASP A 264 -15.94 1.80 -3.58
N THR A 265 -17.05 2.36 -4.05
CA THR A 265 -17.53 2.19 -5.41
C THR A 265 -17.71 3.55 -6.08
N TYR A 266 -17.56 3.59 -7.39
CA TYR A 266 -17.96 4.73 -8.20
C TYR A 266 -19.18 4.41 -9.06
N ARG A 267 -19.77 5.43 -9.65
CA ARG A 267 -20.95 5.32 -10.49
C ARG A 267 -20.57 5.59 -11.94
N SER A 268 -20.85 4.64 -12.84
CA SER A 268 -20.74 4.82 -14.29
C SER A 268 -22.13 4.89 -14.91
N GLU A 269 -22.25 5.58 -16.03
CA GLU A 269 -23.51 5.65 -16.75
C GLU A 269 -23.98 4.25 -17.17
N ALA A 270 -25.26 3.99 -17.05
CA ALA A 270 -25.88 2.79 -17.60
C ALA A 270 -25.94 2.91 -19.13
N THR A 271 -25.71 1.81 -19.83
CA THR A 271 -25.85 1.75 -21.30
C THR A 271 -27.30 1.94 -21.77
N GLU A 272 -28.25 1.67 -20.86
CA GLU A 272 -29.67 1.90 -21.10
C GLU A 272 -30.11 3.23 -20.49
N LYS A 273 -30.89 4.03 -21.26
CA LYS A 273 -31.53 5.22 -20.72
C LYS A 273 -32.56 4.80 -19.67
N VAL A 274 -32.28 5.08 -18.43
CA VAL A 274 -33.21 4.86 -17.34
C VAL A 274 -33.75 6.21 -16.89
N GLU A 275 -35.08 6.35 -16.90
CA GLU A 275 -35.74 7.54 -16.37
C GLU A 275 -35.46 7.70 -14.87
N ALA A 276 -35.35 8.93 -14.42
CA ALA A 276 -35.17 9.25 -13.01
C ALA A 276 -36.40 8.74 -12.21
N GLU A 277 -36.17 7.87 -11.23
CA GLU A 277 -37.23 7.45 -10.31
C GLU A 277 -37.52 8.59 -9.34
N GLN A 278 -38.71 9.18 -9.47
CA GLN A 278 -39.26 10.08 -8.48
C GLN A 278 -40.13 9.26 -7.51
N ASN A 279 -39.56 8.82 -6.43
CA ASN A 279 -40.32 8.25 -5.31
C ASN A 279 -40.79 9.37 -4.39
N GLY A 280 -42.11 9.48 -4.18
CA GLY A 280 -42.76 10.61 -3.53
C GLY A 280 -42.47 10.88 -2.04
N ASN A 281 -41.44 10.22 -1.45
CA ASN A 281 -41.19 10.29 -0.01
C ASN A 281 -39.82 10.87 0.38
N PHE A 282 -39.16 11.62 -0.51
CA PHE A 282 -37.92 12.36 -0.22
C PHE A 282 -38.01 13.81 -0.71
N PRO A 283 -37.11 14.70 -0.27
CA PRO A 283 -37.11 16.10 -0.67
C PRO A 283 -37.12 16.28 -2.19
N LYS A 284 -37.91 17.28 -2.67
CA LYS A 284 -38.07 17.55 -4.11
C LYS A 284 -36.75 17.92 -4.83
N GLU A 285 -35.76 18.37 -4.08
CA GLU A 285 -34.41 18.69 -4.55
C GLU A 285 -33.59 17.45 -4.91
N VAL A 286 -33.98 16.27 -4.41
CA VAL A 286 -33.31 15.01 -4.66
C VAL A 286 -33.77 14.45 -5.99
N ASN A 287 -32.85 14.40 -6.97
CA ASN A 287 -33.09 13.78 -8.27
C ASN A 287 -32.22 12.51 -8.37
N MET A 288 -32.80 11.34 -8.22
CA MET A 288 -32.09 10.08 -8.32
C MET A 288 -32.03 9.60 -9.76
N LYS A 289 -30.83 9.27 -10.22
CA LYS A 289 -30.61 8.64 -11.52
C LYS A 289 -30.02 7.25 -11.30
N LYS A 290 -30.39 6.31 -12.16
CA LYS A 290 -29.86 4.96 -12.12
C LYS A 290 -28.47 4.91 -12.79
N TYR A 291 -27.49 4.40 -12.06
CA TYR A 291 -26.14 4.19 -12.51
C TYR A 291 -25.69 2.76 -12.20
N VAL A 292 -24.61 2.32 -12.86
CA VAL A 292 -23.95 1.06 -12.52
C VAL A 292 -22.90 1.31 -11.45
N ALA A 293 -23.00 0.62 -10.32
CA ALA A 293 -21.95 0.61 -9.32
C ALA A 293 -20.73 -0.19 -9.79
N ARG A 294 -19.54 0.38 -9.69
CA ARG A 294 -18.29 -0.27 -10.09
C ARG A 294 -17.23 -0.09 -9.01
N THR A 295 -16.31 -1.05 -8.90
CA THR A 295 -15.11 -0.95 -8.07
C THR A 295 -13.93 -0.43 -8.90
N PRO A 296 -13.03 0.38 -8.33
CA PRO A 296 -11.86 0.88 -9.06
C PRO A 296 -10.87 -0.22 -9.48
N SER A 297 -10.83 -1.34 -8.77
CA SER A 297 -10.09 -2.55 -9.11
C SER A 297 -10.95 -3.78 -8.79
N ASP A 298 -10.53 -4.96 -9.25
CA ASP A 298 -11.08 -6.24 -8.81
C ASP A 298 -10.57 -6.65 -7.42
N HIS A 299 -9.62 -5.90 -6.86
CA HIS A 299 -9.22 -5.92 -5.46
C HIS A 299 -9.64 -4.63 -4.74
N PHE A 300 -9.90 -4.75 -3.44
CA PHE A 300 -10.05 -3.61 -2.55
C PHE A 300 -8.72 -3.26 -1.91
N PRO A 301 -8.32 -1.97 -1.85
CA PRO A 301 -7.10 -1.60 -1.15
C PRO A 301 -7.21 -1.89 0.34
N VAL A 302 -6.11 -2.34 0.91
CA VAL A 302 -5.95 -2.48 2.36
C VAL A 302 -5.07 -1.36 2.85
N MET A 303 -5.54 -0.61 3.85
CA MET A 303 -4.79 0.46 4.48
C MET A 303 -4.61 0.24 5.98
N ILE A 304 -3.53 0.77 6.49
CA ILE A 304 -3.26 0.82 7.93
C ILE A 304 -2.80 2.21 8.34
N VAL A 305 -3.18 2.61 9.55
CA VAL A 305 -2.56 3.75 10.25
C VAL A 305 -1.67 3.18 11.33
N VAL A 306 -0.40 3.53 11.29
CA VAL A 306 0.59 3.07 12.26
C VAL A 306 1.21 4.23 13.01
N GLU A 307 1.67 3.95 14.22
CA GLU A 307 2.51 4.83 15.03
C GLU A 307 3.84 4.15 15.32
N VAL A 308 4.91 4.95 15.31
CA VAL A 308 6.25 4.56 15.74
C VAL A 308 6.70 5.48 16.86
N ARG A 309 7.50 4.95 17.79
CA ARG A 309 8.05 5.68 18.94
C ARG A 309 9.55 5.88 18.81
#